data_e13d76a7d306979d4b62d5501881ce8c
#
_entry.id   e13d76a7d306979d4b62d5501881ce8c
#
_cell.length_a   1.000
_cell.length_b   1.000
_cell.length_c   1.000
_cell.angle_alpha   90.00
_cell.angle_beta   90.00
_cell.angle_gamma   90.00
#
_symmetry.space_group_name_H-M   'P 1'
#
loop_
_entity.id
_entity.type
_entity.pdbx_description
1 polymer ?
#
loop_
_entity_poly.entity_id
_entity_poly.type
_entity_poly.pdbx_seq_one_letter_code
_entity_poly.pdbx_strand_id
1 'polypeptide(L)'
;MLGSTPEIQGKNGTIKKRSGEMREEIKHFTATAMIRNEHGEFLLHEHQKLGFWLPPGGHIEENEEPQHAVFREVLEETGLECRVISCGFPFASQVHDSSHTQVLPSPIAILKEFIADKKRGNHWHIDMIYLCELLPSSQPPFAPFEWVPFEKLTKLNIPEDVIELAKVVNEYYRLQGK
;
A
#
# COMPACT_ATOMS: atom_id res chain seq x y z
N MET A 1 17.62 -36.98 -17.42
CA MET A 1 16.96 -37.00 -16.09
C MET A 1 16.43 -35.58 -15.84
N LEU A 2 15.14 -35.39 -16.04
CA LEU A 2 14.48 -34.08 -15.87
C LEU A 2 14.03 -33.99 -14.41
N GLY A 3 14.58 -33.02 -13.70
CA GLY A 3 14.26 -32.74 -12.30
C GLY A 3 12.86 -32.13 -12.17
N SER A 4 12.05 -32.71 -11.30
CA SER A 4 10.70 -32.27 -10.96
C SER A 4 10.70 -30.92 -10.28
N THR A 5 9.88 -30.02 -10.83
CA THR A 5 9.52 -28.73 -10.23
C THR A 5 8.72 -28.94 -8.94
N PRO A 6 8.96 -28.23 -7.84
CA PRO A 6 8.12 -28.36 -6.65
C PRO A 6 6.76 -27.72 -6.88
N GLU A 7 5.70 -28.49 -6.63
CA GLU A 7 4.32 -28.01 -6.55
C GLU A 7 4.15 -27.06 -5.36
N ILE A 8 3.75 -25.82 -5.66
CA ILE A 8 3.30 -24.88 -4.63
C ILE A 8 1.86 -25.27 -4.28
N GLN A 9 1.68 -25.99 -3.18
CA GLN A 9 0.35 -26.22 -2.60
C GLN A 9 -0.17 -24.93 -1.96
N GLY A 10 -0.92 -24.13 -2.73
CA GLY A 10 -1.76 -23.09 -2.19
C GLY A 10 -2.84 -23.70 -1.27
N LYS A 11 -2.90 -23.26 -0.03
CA LYS A 11 -4.01 -23.60 0.87
C LYS A 11 -5.28 -22.92 0.37
N ASN A 12 -5.97 -23.56 -0.58
CA ASN A 12 -7.31 -23.16 -0.98
C ASN A 12 -8.29 -23.53 0.14
N GLY A 13 -8.60 -22.55 0.99
CA GLY A 13 -9.76 -22.60 1.85
C GLY A 13 -11.02 -22.67 0.97
N THR A 14 -11.57 -23.86 0.80
CA THR A 14 -12.83 -24.08 0.10
C THR A 14 -13.96 -23.45 0.92
N ILE A 15 -14.40 -22.25 0.53
CA ILE A 15 -15.62 -21.64 1.08
C ILE A 15 -16.79 -22.49 0.58
N LYS A 16 -17.41 -23.27 1.48
CA LYS A 16 -18.64 -23.99 1.18
C LYS A 16 -19.73 -22.98 0.81
N LYS A 17 -20.14 -22.97 -0.45
CA LYS A 17 -21.32 -22.25 -0.93
C LYS A 17 -22.56 -22.77 -0.19
N ARG A 18 -23.08 -22.02 0.76
CA ARG A 18 -24.47 -22.15 1.19
C ARG A 18 -25.33 -21.47 0.11
N SER A 19 -26.33 -22.16 -0.38
CA SER A 19 -27.40 -21.65 -1.25
C SER A 19 -28.15 -20.55 -0.53
N GLY A 20 -27.81 -19.31 -0.83
CA GLY A 20 -28.45 -18.09 -0.36
C GLY A 20 -27.84 -16.94 -1.16
N GLU A 21 -28.65 -16.07 -1.65
CA GLU A 21 -28.39 -14.90 -2.50
C GLU A 21 -26.94 -14.45 -2.43
N MET A 22 -26.22 -14.43 -3.56
CA MET A 22 -24.89 -13.85 -3.65
C MET A 22 -25.06 -12.35 -3.36
N ARG A 23 -24.84 -11.96 -2.10
CA ARG A 23 -24.69 -10.53 -1.79
C ARG A 23 -23.48 -10.06 -2.58
N GLU A 24 -23.70 -9.07 -3.44
CA GLU A 24 -22.64 -8.45 -4.19
C GLU A 24 -21.59 -7.89 -3.20
N GLU A 25 -20.36 -8.37 -3.34
CA GLU A 25 -19.26 -7.86 -2.51
C GLU A 25 -18.93 -6.44 -2.97
N ILE A 26 -19.26 -5.47 -2.14
CA ILE A 26 -18.87 -4.08 -2.40
C ILE A 26 -17.34 -3.99 -2.30
N LYS A 27 -16.72 -3.41 -3.32
CA LYS A 27 -15.28 -3.18 -3.41
C LYS A 27 -15.00 -1.71 -3.68
N HIS A 28 -14.08 -1.15 -2.93
CA HIS A 28 -13.55 0.19 -3.18
C HIS A 28 -12.08 0.06 -3.58
N PHE A 29 -11.63 0.93 -4.47
CA PHE A 29 -10.22 1.05 -4.79
C PHE A 29 -9.58 2.09 -3.89
N THR A 30 -8.43 1.74 -3.32
CA THR A 30 -7.62 2.60 -2.44
C THR A 30 -6.18 2.61 -2.91
N ALA A 31 -5.44 3.62 -2.46
CA ALA A 31 -4.02 3.73 -2.73
C ALA A 31 -3.30 4.21 -1.47
N THR A 32 -2.23 3.52 -1.11
CA THR A 32 -1.48 3.71 0.13
C THR A 32 -0.01 3.97 -0.16
N ALA A 33 0.59 4.94 0.56
CA ALA A 33 1.99 5.31 0.44
C ALA A 33 2.84 4.70 1.54
N MET A 34 3.72 3.76 1.21
CA MET A 34 4.80 3.35 2.09
C MET A 34 5.96 4.33 1.94
N ILE A 35 6.19 5.15 2.98
CA ILE A 35 7.21 6.19 3.00
C ILE A 35 8.22 5.89 4.09
N ARG A 36 9.51 5.83 3.72
CA ARG A 36 10.63 5.64 4.64
C ARG A 36 11.61 6.79 4.50
N ASN A 37 12.05 7.36 5.64
CA ASN A 37 13.08 8.40 5.64
C ASN A 37 14.50 7.80 5.60
N GLU A 38 15.50 8.68 5.53
CA GLU A 38 16.94 8.30 5.51
C GLU A 38 17.42 7.62 6.80
N HIS A 39 16.68 7.81 7.91
CA HIS A 39 16.98 7.17 9.20
C HIS A 39 16.35 5.78 9.35
N GLY A 40 15.63 5.30 8.33
CA GLY A 40 14.96 4.00 8.35
C GLY A 40 13.62 3.99 9.09
N GLU A 41 13.05 5.16 9.32
CA GLU A 41 11.76 5.33 9.99
C GLU A 41 10.64 5.43 8.97
N PHE A 42 9.45 4.92 9.33
CA PHE A 42 8.25 4.92 8.49
C PHE A 42 7.28 6.02 8.93
N LEU A 43 6.66 6.69 7.96
CA LEU A 43 5.65 7.70 8.20
C LEU A 43 4.31 7.02 8.46
N LEU A 44 3.84 7.06 9.71
CA LEU A 44 2.62 6.40 10.16
C LEU A 44 1.83 7.31 11.09
N HIS A 45 0.54 6.98 11.27
CA HIS A 45 -0.30 7.61 12.28
C HIS A 45 -1.19 6.59 12.97
N GLU A 46 -1.58 6.86 14.22
CA GLU A 46 -2.61 6.09 14.89
C GLU A 46 -4.00 6.53 14.39
N HIS A 47 -4.65 5.67 13.62
CA HIS A 47 -5.98 5.94 13.09
C HIS A 47 -7.03 5.86 14.20
N GLN A 48 -7.56 7.02 14.64
CA GLN A 48 -8.40 7.17 15.83
C GLN A 48 -9.62 6.24 15.90
N LYS A 49 -10.23 5.90 14.75
CA LYS A 49 -11.44 5.04 14.72
C LYS A 49 -11.08 3.55 14.75
N LEU A 50 -9.97 3.17 14.14
CA LEU A 50 -9.55 1.78 14.01
C LEU A 50 -8.62 1.34 15.14
N GLY A 51 -7.91 2.28 15.77
CA GLY A 51 -6.91 2.01 16.79
C GLY A 51 -5.65 1.33 16.23
N PHE A 52 -5.47 1.34 14.92
CA PHE A 52 -4.28 0.81 14.25
C PHE A 52 -3.37 1.94 13.79
N TRP A 53 -2.08 1.66 13.76
CA TRP A 53 -1.09 2.51 13.11
C TRP A 53 -1.02 2.19 11.62
N LEU A 54 -1.27 3.19 10.80
CA LEU A 54 -1.40 3.05 9.34
C LEU A 54 -0.54 4.07 8.60
N PRO A 55 -0.03 3.75 7.42
CA PRO A 55 0.58 4.72 6.51
C PRO A 55 -0.49 5.66 5.91
N PRO A 56 -0.07 6.80 5.33
CA PRO A 56 -1.00 7.69 4.64
C PRO A 56 -1.58 7.04 3.38
N GLY A 57 -2.87 7.30 3.14
CA GLY A 57 -3.58 6.75 1.98
C GLY A 57 -5.09 6.83 2.12
N GLY A 58 -5.79 6.56 1.02
CA GLY A 58 -7.24 6.62 1.00
C GLY A 58 -7.86 6.14 -0.30
N HIS A 59 -9.14 6.48 -0.49
CA HIS A 59 -9.88 6.06 -1.68
C HIS A 59 -9.37 6.76 -2.93
N ILE A 60 -9.32 6.00 -4.03
CA ILE A 60 -9.13 6.57 -5.36
C ILE A 60 -10.47 7.19 -5.78
N GLU A 61 -10.45 8.48 -6.13
CA GLU A 61 -11.64 9.21 -6.55
C GLU A 61 -12.04 8.86 -7.99
N GLU A 62 -13.26 9.27 -8.37
CA GLU A 62 -13.73 9.08 -9.75
C GLU A 62 -12.83 9.82 -10.74
N ASN A 63 -12.37 9.12 -11.78
CA ASN A 63 -11.45 9.62 -12.81
C ASN A 63 -10.04 9.99 -12.29
N GLU A 64 -9.64 9.52 -11.11
CA GLU A 64 -8.33 9.72 -10.55
C GLU A 64 -7.42 8.51 -10.87
N GLU A 65 -6.18 8.76 -11.25
CA GLU A 65 -5.17 7.70 -11.38
C GLU A 65 -4.65 7.28 -10.01
N PRO A 66 -4.34 5.99 -9.77
CA PRO A 66 -3.96 5.50 -8.44
C PRO A 66 -2.77 6.24 -7.81
N GLN A 67 -1.74 6.60 -8.60
CA GLN A 67 -0.59 7.37 -8.09
C GLN A 67 -0.96 8.81 -7.73
N HIS A 68 -1.96 9.41 -8.40
CA HIS A 68 -2.45 10.75 -8.08
C HIS A 68 -3.23 10.74 -6.75
N ALA A 69 -4.00 9.67 -6.50
CA ALA A 69 -4.63 9.46 -5.19
C ALA A 69 -3.57 9.43 -4.07
N VAL A 70 -2.46 8.70 -4.28
CA VAL A 70 -1.35 8.69 -3.32
C VAL A 70 -0.80 10.09 -3.08
N PHE A 71 -0.56 10.87 -4.14
CA PHE A 71 -0.01 12.23 -3.98
C PHE A 71 -0.98 13.15 -3.24
N ARG A 72 -2.27 13.08 -3.57
CA ARG A 72 -3.32 13.86 -2.90
C ARG A 72 -3.44 13.48 -1.43
N GLU A 73 -3.58 12.20 -1.12
CA GLU A 73 -3.73 11.73 0.27
C GLU A 73 -2.51 12.07 1.13
N VAL A 74 -1.29 11.86 0.63
CA VAL A 74 -0.08 12.24 1.36
C VAL A 74 -0.08 13.75 1.64
N LEU A 75 -0.40 14.60 0.66
CA LEU A 75 -0.43 16.04 0.83
C LEU A 75 -1.54 16.47 1.82
N GLU A 76 -2.75 15.94 1.67
CA GLU A 76 -3.90 16.30 2.52
C GLU A 76 -3.71 15.88 3.97
N GLU A 77 -3.18 14.67 4.19
CA GLU A 77 -3.04 14.11 5.52
C GLU A 77 -1.78 14.57 6.25
N THR A 78 -0.67 14.77 5.51
CA THR A 78 0.64 15.03 6.13
C THR A 78 1.18 16.42 5.87
N GLY A 79 0.63 17.16 4.91
CA GLY A 79 1.16 18.44 4.45
C GLY A 79 2.45 18.33 3.63
N LEU A 80 2.88 17.11 3.28
CA LEU A 80 4.11 16.85 2.56
C LEU A 80 3.82 16.39 1.14
N GLU A 81 4.72 16.71 0.22
CA GLU A 81 4.66 16.23 -1.16
C GLU A 81 5.54 15.00 -1.32
N CYS A 82 5.11 14.06 -2.16
CA CYS A 82 5.86 12.85 -2.45
C CYS A 82 5.90 12.53 -3.94
N ARG A 83 6.77 11.58 -4.29
CA ARG A 83 6.78 10.93 -5.59
C ARG A 83 6.83 9.42 -5.42
N VAL A 84 6.23 8.69 -6.35
CA VAL A 84 6.34 7.23 -6.41
C VAL A 84 7.76 6.85 -6.88
N ILE A 85 8.39 5.94 -6.13
CA ILE A 85 9.60 5.25 -6.60
C ILE A 85 9.12 4.06 -7.44
N SER A 86 9.36 4.12 -8.74
CA SER A 86 9.05 3.00 -9.62
C SER A 86 10.01 1.83 -9.31
N CYS A 87 9.50 0.86 -8.58
CA CYS A 87 10.20 -0.42 -8.33
C CYS A 87 9.95 -1.42 -9.47
N GLY A 88 9.66 -0.93 -10.66
CA GLY A 88 9.07 -1.62 -11.79
C GLY A 88 9.45 -3.09 -11.96
N PHE A 89 8.47 -3.88 -12.35
CA PHE A 89 8.70 -5.23 -12.84
C PHE A 89 9.77 -5.16 -13.96
N PRO A 90 10.80 -6.02 -13.95
CA PRO A 90 11.96 -5.89 -14.87
C PRO A 90 11.59 -5.81 -16.36
N PHE A 91 10.42 -6.32 -16.73
CA PHE A 91 9.91 -6.29 -18.11
C PHE A 91 8.98 -5.11 -18.40
N ALA A 92 8.55 -4.35 -17.41
CA ALA A 92 7.70 -3.16 -17.62
C ALA A 92 8.40 -2.09 -18.45
N SER A 93 9.73 -2.04 -18.41
CA SER A 93 10.56 -1.15 -19.25
C SER A 93 10.46 -1.44 -20.75
N GLN A 94 9.86 -2.55 -21.16
CA GLN A 94 9.62 -2.90 -22.58
C GLN A 94 8.28 -2.33 -23.10
N VAL A 95 7.42 -1.87 -22.19
CA VAL A 95 6.19 -1.15 -22.55
C VAL A 95 6.49 0.33 -22.53
N HIS A 96 6.18 1.01 -23.63
CA HIS A 96 6.48 2.43 -23.80
C HIS A 96 5.19 3.23 -24.02
N ASP A 97 5.24 4.50 -23.64
CA ASP A 97 4.18 5.43 -23.95
C ASP A 97 3.97 5.54 -25.47
N SER A 98 2.73 5.71 -25.85
CA SER A 98 2.32 5.93 -27.24
C SER A 98 1.30 7.06 -27.31
N SER A 99 0.81 7.37 -28.52
CA SER A 99 -0.24 8.39 -28.68
C SER A 99 -1.57 8.05 -27.97
N HIS A 100 -1.76 6.80 -27.55
CA HIS A 100 -3.00 6.30 -26.96
C HIS A 100 -2.79 5.49 -25.66
N THR A 101 -1.54 5.41 -25.19
CA THR A 101 -1.19 4.58 -24.01
C THR A 101 -0.16 5.32 -23.17
N GLN A 102 -0.41 5.42 -21.88
CA GLN A 102 0.55 5.88 -20.89
C GLN A 102 0.86 4.73 -19.93
N VAL A 103 2.13 4.52 -19.64
CA VAL A 103 2.57 3.53 -18.65
C VAL A 103 2.52 4.17 -17.27
N LEU A 104 1.66 3.66 -16.41
CA LEU A 104 1.55 4.14 -15.02
C LEU A 104 2.59 3.46 -14.12
N PRO A 105 3.01 4.11 -13.03
CA PRO A 105 3.84 3.48 -12.02
C PRO A 105 3.16 2.24 -11.44
N SER A 106 3.90 1.13 -11.35
CA SER A 106 3.36 -0.08 -10.74
C SER A 106 3.40 0.03 -9.21
N PRO A 107 2.33 -0.38 -8.50
CA PRO A 107 2.40 -0.57 -7.06
C PRO A 107 3.37 -1.70 -6.71
N ILE A 108 3.93 -1.67 -5.49
CA ILE A 108 4.78 -2.76 -4.97
C ILE A 108 3.96 -3.98 -4.53
N ALA A 109 2.68 -3.76 -4.20
CA ALA A 109 1.72 -4.80 -3.88
C ALA A 109 0.30 -4.32 -4.20
N ILE A 110 -0.63 -5.27 -4.40
CA ILE A 110 -2.06 -5.02 -4.43
C ILE A 110 -2.69 -5.98 -3.42
N LEU A 111 -3.37 -5.42 -2.43
CA LEU A 111 -4.00 -6.15 -1.34
C LEU A 111 -5.52 -6.16 -1.49
N LYS A 112 -6.18 -7.20 -1.00
CA LYS A 112 -7.63 -7.22 -0.81
C LYS A 112 -7.91 -7.30 0.68
N GLU A 113 -8.41 -6.21 1.26
CA GLU A 113 -8.58 -6.02 2.68
C GLU A 113 -10.05 -5.96 3.07
N PHE A 114 -10.43 -6.68 4.12
CA PHE A 114 -11.79 -6.65 4.63
C PHE A 114 -11.98 -5.50 5.61
N ILE A 115 -12.90 -4.61 5.31
CA ILE A 115 -13.24 -3.46 6.13
C ILE A 115 -14.57 -3.70 6.84
N ALA A 116 -14.50 -3.83 8.17
CA ALA A 116 -15.67 -3.95 9.03
C ALA A 116 -16.19 -2.55 9.39
N ASP A 117 -17.08 -2.00 8.59
CA ASP A 117 -17.67 -0.68 8.85
C ASP A 117 -19.14 -0.80 9.28
N LYS A 118 -19.43 -0.44 10.54
CA LYS A 118 -20.78 -0.48 11.11
C LYS A 118 -21.73 0.58 10.53
N LYS A 119 -21.17 1.65 9.95
CA LYS A 119 -21.97 2.77 9.41
C LYS A 119 -22.26 2.62 7.93
N ARG A 120 -21.25 2.23 7.14
CA ARG A 120 -21.35 2.13 5.68
C ARG A 120 -21.60 0.70 5.20
N GLY A 121 -21.51 -0.29 6.11
CA GLY A 121 -21.57 -1.71 5.78
C GLY A 121 -20.20 -2.30 5.48
N ASN A 122 -20.08 -3.60 5.73
CA ASN A 122 -18.85 -4.32 5.45
C ASN A 122 -18.56 -4.31 3.94
N HIS A 123 -17.32 -4.05 3.58
CA HIS A 123 -16.85 -3.99 2.20
C HIS A 123 -15.38 -4.43 2.11
N TRP A 124 -14.87 -4.47 0.90
CA TRP A 124 -13.47 -4.78 0.63
C TRP A 124 -12.76 -3.58 0.04
N HIS A 125 -11.52 -3.34 0.47
CA HIS A 125 -10.59 -2.50 -0.25
C HIS A 125 -9.75 -3.35 -1.21
N ILE A 126 -9.54 -2.83 -2.41
CA ILE A 126 -8.48 -3.26 -3.32
C ILE A 126 -7.43 -2.17 -3.24
N ASP A 127 -6.46 -2.38 -2.36
CA ASP A 127 -5.48 -1.37 -2.01
C ASP A 127 -4.21 -1.51 -2.85
N MET A 128 -3.83 -0.43 -3.53
CA MET A 128 -2.63 -0.32 -4.35
C MET A 128 -1.53 0.33 -3.54
N ILE A 129 -0.56 -0.46 -3.10
CA ILE A 129 0.53 0.00 -2.24
C ILE A 129 1.67 0.54 -3.08
N TYR A 130 2.03 1.78 -2.88
CA TYR A 130 3.14 2.44 -3.56
C TYR A 130 4.31 2.70 -2.61
N LEU A 131 5.53 2.43 -3.08
CA LEU A 131 6.73 2.94 -2.42
C LEU A 131 6.91 4.39 -2.84
N CYS A 132 6.96 5.29 -1.86
CA CYS A 132 7.10 6.72 -2.08
C CYS A 132 8.31 7.30 -1.34
N GLU A 133 8.88 8.36 -1.89
CA GLU A 133 9.83 9.21 -1.19
C GLU A 133 9.27 10.63 -1.12
N LEU A 134 9.54 11.31 -0.01
CA LEU A 134 9.14 12.70 0.14
C LEU A 134 10.01 13.61 -0.71
N LEU A 135 9.39 14.66 -1.24
CA LEU A 135 10.13 15.78 -1.81
C LEU A 135 10.75 16.60 -0.68
N PRO A 136 11.87 17.31 -0.92
CA PRO A 136 12.52 18.12 0.10
C PRO A 136 11.55 19.13 0.74
N SER A 137 11.40 19.04 2.05
CA SER A 137 10.57 19.95 2.85
C SER A 137 11.29 20.32 4.14
N SER A 138 11.14 21.56 4.58
CA SER A 138 11.58 22.01 5.89
C SER A 138 10.51 21.84 6.97
N GLN A 139 9.32 21.42 6.58
CA GLN A 139 8.17 21.26 7.48
C GLN A 139 8.09 19.81 7.98
N PRO A 140 7.80 19.59 9.27
CA PRO A 140 7.45 18.27 9.76
C PRO A 140 6.08 17.84 9.20
N PRO A 141 5.75 16.53 9.21
CA PRO A 141 4.41 16.06 8.88
C PRO A 141 3.38 16.64 9.85
N PHE A 142 2.15 16.84 9.37
CA PHE A 142 1.05 17.24 10.23
C PHE A 142 0.73 16.13 11.25
N ALA A 143 0.39 16.53 12.47
CA ALA A 143 -0.17 15.61 13.44
C ALA A 143 -1.50 15.02 12.89
N PRO A 144 -1.80 13.73 13.11
CA PRO A 144 -1.09 12.82 14.03
C PRO A 144 0.02 11.99 13.39
N PHE A 145 0.48 12.30 12.17
CA PHE A 145 1.56 11.54 11.53
C PHE A 145 2.90 11.79 12.22
N GLU A 146 3.65 10.70 12.40
CA GLU A 146 4.99 10.74 12.96
C GLU A 146 5.91 9.69 12.31
N TRP A 147 7.21 9.90 12.48
CA TRP A 147 8.24 8.97 12.04
C TRP A 147 8.44 7.86 13.07
N VAL A 148 8.15 6.63 12.67
CA VAL A 148 8.21 5.44 13.53
C VAL A 148 9.40 4.57 13.12
N PRO A 149 10.40 4.38 14.00
CA PRO A 149 11.51 3.47 13.75
C PRO A 149 11.03 2.04 13.50
N PHE A 150 11.64 1.35 12.54
CA PHE A 150 11.26 -0.02 12.16
C PHE A 150 11.20 -0.99 13.35
N GLU A 151 12.13 -0.88 14.30
CA GLU A 151 12.20 -1.73 15.48
C GLU A 151 11.04 -1.51 16.46
N LYS A 152 10.32 -0.42 16.33
CA LYS A 152 9.15 -0.11 17.13
C LYS A 152 7.85 -0.65 16.55
N LEU A 153 7.82 -0.96 15.23
CA LEU A 153 6.59 -1.40 14.54
C LEU A 153 5.92 -2.57 15.24
N THR A 154 6.69 -3.59 15.62
CA THR A 154 6.16 -4.78 16.30
C THR A 154 5.64 -4.54 17.73
N LYS A 155 5.85 -3.34 18.29
CA LYS A 155 5.39 -2.94 19.63
C LYS A 155 4.12 -2.10 19.59
N LEU A 156 3.71 -1.68 18.42
CA LEU A 156 2.52 -0.88 18.17
C LEU A 156 1.38 -1.79 17.67
N ASN A 157 0.16 -1.31 17.79
CA ASN A 157 -1.00 -1.99 17.22
C ASN A 157 -1.04 -1.71 15.70
N ILE A 158 -0.24 -2.43 14.95
CA ILE A 158 -0.09 -2.31 13.50
C ILE A 158 -0.62 -3.59 12.84
N PRO A 159 -1.35 -3.50 11.72
CA PRO A 159 -1.71 -4.66 10.90
C PRO A 159 -0.44 -5.42 10.41
N GLU A 160 -0.55 -6.74 10.33
CA GLU A 160 0.58 -7.61 9.97
C GLU A 160 1.12 -7.31 8.56
N ASP A 161 0.23 -7.02 7.62
CA ASP A 161 0.55 -6.64 6.24
C ASP A 161 1.40 -5.36 6.18
N VAL A 162 1.12 -4.34 7.01
CA VAL A 162 1.94 -3.12 7.08
C VAL A 162 3.36 -3.44 7.56
N ILE A 163 3.50 -4.35 8.53
CA ILE A 163 4.83 -4.80 9.00
C ILE A 163 5.57 -5.54 7.90
N GLU A 164 4.88 -6.43 7.15
CA GLU A 164 5.48 -7.17 6.04
C GLU A 164 5.89 -6.21 4.89
N LEU A 165 5.06 -5.22 4.56
CA LEU A 165 5.40 -4.18 3.60
C LEU A 165 6.62 -3.37 4.03
N ALA A 166 6.72 -3.02 5.32
CA ALA A 166 7.89 -2.31 5.84
C ALA A 166 9.18 -3.14 5.71
N LYS A 167 9.11 -4.47 5.89
CA LYS A 167 10.24 -5.37 5.63
C LYS A 167 10.67 -5.36 4.16
N VAL A 168 9.69 -5.43 3.25
CA VAL A 168 9.95 -5.36 1.80
C VAL A 168 10.61 -4.04 1.43
N VAL A 169 10.12 -2.92 1.96
CA VAL A 169 10.70 -1.59 1.73
C VAL A 169 12.12 -1.50 2.28
N ASN A 170 12.38 -1.99 3.49
CA ASN A 170 13.73 -2.01 4.04
C ASN A 170 14.70 -2.85 3.19
N GLU A 171 14.24 -4.01 2.70
CA GLU A 171 15.05 -4.86 1.83
C GLU A 171 15.36 -4.16 0.50
N TYR A 172 14.38 -3.45 -0.09
CA TYR A 172 14.61 -2.63 -1.28
C TYR A 172 15.73 -1.61 -1.04
N TYR A 173 15.67 -0.82 0.04
CA TYR A 173 16.70 0.17 0.35
C TYR A 173 18.06 -0.47 0.63
N ARG A 174 18.09 -1.59 1.35
CA ARG A 174 19.33 -2.36 1.59
C ARG A 174 20.01 -2.78 0.26
N LEU A 175 19.22 -3.23 -0.71
CA LEU A 175 19.73 -3.61 -2.04
C LEU A 175 20.23 -2.40 -2.84
N GLN A 176 19.73 -1.19 -2.55
CA GLN A 176 20.22 0.06 -3.16
C GLN A 176 21.44 0.65 -2.42
N GLY A 177 21.93 0.00 -1.36
CA GLY A 177 23.04 0.49 -0.54
C GLY A 177 22.69 1.68 0.37
N LYS A 178 21.42 1.80 0.74
CA LYS A 178 20.88 2.90 1.55
C LYS A 178 20.32 2.40 2.89
#